data_e7e418c7339fa37717275c268867313e
#
_entry.id   e7e418c7339fa37717275c268867313e
#
_cell.length_a   1.000
_cell.length_b   1.000
_cell.length_c   1.000
_cell.angle_alpha   90.00
_cell.angle_beta   90.00
_cell.angle_gamma   90.00
#
_symmetry.space_group_name_H-M   'P 1'
#
loop_
_entity.id
_entity.type
_entity.pdbx_description
1 polymer ?
#
loop_
_entity_poly.entity_id
_entity_poly.type
_entity_poly.pdbx_seq_one_letter_code
_entity_poly.pdbx_strand_id
1 'polypeptide(L)'
;MAEPVSGKPNSKTMTIIVTKGSLDWAYPPFILATTAAAMNVDVTMFFTFYGLPLLLKKLNLQVTPLGNPGMKMPMMGMHMGLPNIVGAIPGVDAACSVMMKNIIKKKGVASIEDLREAALESDVKMIACQMTMDLFEYKLEDMIEGPELGGAATYMEKALKSDVNLFI
;
A
#
# COMPACT_ATOMS: atom_id res chain seq x y z
N MET A 1 -4.09 -15.33 29.12
CA MET A 1 -5.51 -15.20 28.70
C MET A 1 -5.47 -14.47 27.36
N ALA A 2 -5.89 -15.13 26.28
CA ALA A 2 -5.94 -14.49 24.97
C ALA A 2 -7.19 -13.61 24.91
N GLU A 3 -7.01 -12.33 24.59
CA GLU A 3 -8.12 -11.42 24.33
C GLU A 3 -8.96 -11.89 23.14
N PRO A 4 -10.29 -11.74 23.19
CA PRO A 4 -11.15 -12.15 22.10
C PRO A 4 -10.86 -11.26 20.88
N VAL A 5 -10.52 -11.90 19.76
CA VAL A 5 -10.43 -11.26 18.44
C VAL A 5 -11.77 -10.61 18.16
N SER A 6 -11.84 -9.29 18.11
CA SER A 6 -13.03 -8.52 17.77
C SER A 6 -13.33 -8.67 16.27
N GLY A 7 -13.74 -9.85 15.87
CA GLY A 7 -14.28 -10.10 14.54
C GLY A 7 -15.81 -10.17 14.63
N LYS A 8 -16.52 -9.55 13.68
CA LYS A 8 -17.97 -9.75 13.53
C LYS A 8 -18.22 -11.26 13.36
N PRO A 9 -19.14 -11.88 14.10
CA PRO A 9 -19.37 -13.31 13.98
C PRO A 9 -19.79 -13.63 12.53
N ASN A 10 -19.05 -14.54 11.87
CA ASN A 10 -19.24 -14.99 10.49
C ASN A 10 -18.72 -14.07 9.35
N SER A 11 -17.88 -13.09 9.61
CA SER A 11 -17.24 -12.35 8.51
C SER A 11 -16.08 -13.16 7.91
N LYS A 12 -15.94 -13.12 6.58
CA LYS A 12 -14.73 -13.58 5.90
C LYS A 12 -13.54 -12.73 6.33
N THR A 13 -12.37 -13.31 6.26
CA THR A 13 -11.12 -12.67 6.68
C THR A 13 -10.11 -12.60 5.55
N MET A 14 -9.37 -11.50 5.46
CA MET A 14 -8.37 -11.27 4.44
C MET A 14 -7.11 -10.68 5.06
N THR A 15 -5.96 -11.18 4.64
CA THR A 15 -4.67 -10.56 4.98
C THR A 15 -3.90 -10.17 3.73
N ILE A 16 -3.21 -9.03 3.80
CA ILE A 16 -2.39 -8.49 2.71
C ILE A 16 -1.01 -8.13 3.25
N ILE A 17 0.04 -8.74 2.68
CA ILE A 17 1.41 -8.28 2.90
C ILE A 17 1.73 -7.20 1.87
N VAL A 18 2.19 -6.05 2.33
CA VAL A 18 2.56 -4.90 1.51
C VAL A 18 4.06 -4.70 1.61
N THR A 19 4.78 -4.95 0.49
CA THR A 19 6.25 -4.95 0.47
C THR A 19 6.85 -3.82 -0.35
N LYS A 20 6.05 -3.10 -1.14
CA LYS A 20 6.51 -2.05 -2.05
C LYS A 20 5.78 -0.74 -1.79
N GLY A 21 6.52 0.36 -1.81
CA GLY A 21 6.04 1.71 -1.49
C GLY A 21 6.09 2.69 -2.66
N SER A 22 6.28 2.23 -3.90
CA SER A 22 6.15 3.11 -5.05
C SER A 22 4.69 3.41 -5.38
N LEU A 23 4.44 4.52 -6.07
CA LEU A 23 3.09 5.00 -6.37
C LEU A 23 2.21 3.96 -7.08
N ASP A 24 2.78 3.25 -8.03
CA ASP A 24 2.11 2.20 -8.82
C ASP A 24 1.79 0.95 -8.00
N TRP A 25 2.64 0.60 -7.03
CA TRP A 25 2.45 -0.56 -6.16
C TRP A 25 1.62 -0.26 -4.91
N ALA A 26 1.46 1.00 -4.54
CA ALA A 26 0.64 1.39 -3.40
C ALA A 26 -0.86 1.23 -3.66
N TYR A 27 -1.31 1.42 -4.90
CA TYR A 27 -2.74 1.35 -5.24
C TYR A 27 -3.37 -0.03 -5.03
N PRO A 28 -2.82 -1.14 -5.55
CA PRO A 28 -3.46 -2.45 -5.45
C PRO A 28 -3.83 -2.86 -4.02
N PRO A 29 -2.93 -2.80 -3.03
CA PRO A 29 -3.25 -3.26 -1.68
C PRO A 29 -4.34 -2.41 -1.02
N PHE A 30 -4.32 -1.08 -1.17
CA PHE A 30 -5.35 -0.23 -0.59
C PHE A 30 -6.71 -0.36 -1.29
N ILE A 31 -6.74 -0.47 -2.62
CA ILE A 31 -7.99 -0.71 -3.37
C ILE A 31 -8.62 -2.04 -2.94
N LEU A 32 -7.82 -3.11 -2.84
CA LEU A 32 -8.33 -4.42 -2.41
C LEU A 32 -8.80 -4.39 -0.96
N ALA A 33 -8.06 -3.75 -0.06
CA ALA A 33 -8.41 -3.66 1.34
C ALA A 33 -9.72 -2.90 1.55
N THR A 34 -9.87 -1.71 0.96
CA THR A 34 -11.08 -0.89 1.08
C THR A 34 -12.30 -1.57 0.44
N THR A 35 -12.10 -2.22 -0.71
CA THR A 35 -13.17 -2.98 -1.37
C THR A 35 -13.61 -4.16 -0.52
N ALA A 36 -12.69 -4.95 0.03
CA ALA A 36 -13.00 -6.08 0.88
C ALA A 36 -13.71 -5.63 2.17
N ALA A 37 -13.25 -4.55 2.80
CA ALA A 37 -13.90 -3.97 3.97
C ALA A 37 -15.34 -3.52 3.67
N ALA A 38 -15.59 -2.88 2.51
CA ALA A 38 -16.94 -2.53 2.05
C ALA A 38 -17.83 -3.75 1.83
N MET A 39 -17.25 -4.92 1.57
CA MET A 39 -17.96 -6.21 1.48
C MET A 39 -18.11 -6.92 2.84
N ASN A 40 -17.85 -6.24 3.95
CA ASN A 40 -17.86 -6.79 5.32
C ASN A 40 -16.83 -7.91 5.55
N VAL A 41 -15.70 -7.87 4.87
CA VAL A 41 -14.54 -8.73 5.14
C VAL A 41 -13.68 -8.07 6.21
N ASP A 42 -13.21 -8.84 7.21
CA ASP A 42 -12.24 -8.36 8.21
C ASP A 42 -10.84 -8.37 7.58
N VAL A 43 -10.26 -7.20 7.35
CA VAL A 43 -9.02 -7.04 6.60
C VAL A 43 -7.88 -6.65 7.52
N THR A 44 -6.75 -7.34 7.38
CA THR A 44 -5.48 -6.99 8.04
C THR A 44 -4.39 -6.78 6.99
N MET A 45 -3.73 -5.62 7.01
CA MET A 45 -2.60 -5.29 6.16
C MET A 45 -1.31 -5.29 6.99
N PHE A 46 -0.26 -5.95 6.48
CA PHE A 46 1.06 -5.98 7.11
C PHE A 46 2.08 -5.27 6.23
N PHE A 47 2.59 -4.16 6.73
CA PHE A 47 3.55 -3.32 6.00
C PHE A 47 4.97 -3.65 6.42
N THR A 48 5.77 -4.10 5.46
CA THR A 48 7.16 -4.50 5.70
C THR A 48 8.09 -4.00 4.61
N PHE A 49 9.38 -3.91 4.90
CA PHE A 49 10.38 -3.41 3.99
C PHE A 49 9.97 -2.09 3.31
N TYR A 50 10.04 -2.01 1.99
CA TYR A 50 9.72 -0.80 1.22
C TYR A 50 8.22 -0.46 1.18
N GLY A 51 7.34 -1.33 1.70
CA GLY A 51 5.92 -1.03 1.92
C GLY A 51 5.67 -0.19 3.17
N LEU A 52 6.57 -0.24 4.17
CA LEU A 52 6.42 0.46 5.44
C LEU A 52 6.28 1.99 5.30
N PRO A 53 7.00 2.69 4.39
CA PRO A 53 6.84 4.13 4.15
C PRO A 53 5.43 4.57 3.77
N LEU A 54 4.55 3.67 3.33
CA LEU A 54 3.14 3.99 3.06
C LEU A 54 2.36 4.37 4.33
N LEU A 55 2.90 4.05 5.52
CA LEU A 55 2.34 4.44 6.80
C LEU A 55 2.88 5.78 7.34
N LEU A 56 3.84 6.41 6.68
CA LEU A 56 4.37 7.71 7.11
C LEU A 56 3.33 8.82 6.96
N LYS A 57 3.38 9.82 7.85
CA LYS A 57 2.53 11.02 7.81
C LYS A 57 2.67 11.79 6.50
N LYS A 58 3.92 11.87 5.98
CA LYS A 58 4.22 12.53 4.71
C LYS A 58 4.62 11.48 3.68
N LEU A 59 3.81 11.33 2.64
CA LEU A 59 4.09 10.43 1.55
C LEU A 59 4.89 11.14 0.45
N ASN A 60 6.03 10.57 0.07
CA ASN A 60 6.80 11.00 -1.10
C ASN A 60 6.83 9.86 -2.12
N LEU A 61 5.67 9.56 -2.70
CA LEU A 61 5.51 8.44 -3.61
C LEU A 61 5.97 8.83 -5.03
N GLN A 62 6.84 8.00 -5.57
CA GLN A 62 7.29 8.04 -6.95
C GLN A 62 6.91 6.75 -7.66
N VAL A 63 6.72 6.81 -8.98
CA VAL A 63 6.53 5.60 -9.78
C VAL A 63 7.81 4.77 -9.79
N THR A 64 7.68 3.47 -9.98
CA THR A 64 8.86 2.60 -10.11
C THR A 64 9.72 3.04 -11.29
N PRO A 65 11.00 3.40 -11.07
CA PRO A 65 11.87 3.97 -12.11
C PRO A 65 12.30 2.96 -13.17
N LEU A 66 12.36 1.69 -12.83
CA LEU A 66 12.70 0.62 -13.78
C LEU A 66 11.45 0.21 -14.53
N GLY A 67 11.48 0.51 -15.83
CA GLY A 67 10.39 0.37 -16.75
C GLY A 67 9.61 -0.93 -16.59
N ASN A 68 8.38 -0.76 -16.25
CA ASN A 68 7.40 -1.76 -16.57
C ASN A 68 7.16 -1.66 -18.10
N PRO A 69 7.51 -2.66 -18.92
CA PRO A 69 7.28 -2.63 -20.38
C PRO A 69 5.79 -2.47 -20.73
N GLY A 70 4.91 -2.77 -19.76
CA GLY A 70 3.48 -2.56 -19.87
C GLY A 70 3.02 -1.13 -19.56
N MET A 71 3.90 -0.26 -19.05
CA MET A 71 3.56 1.13 -18.72
C MET A 71 3.47 1.94 -20.03
N LYS A 72 2.27 1.98 -20.59
CA LYS A 72 1.95 2.79 -21.76
C LYS A 72 1.47 4.15 -21.27
N MET A 73 2.29 5.17 -21.48
CA MET A 73 1.88 6.54 -21.20
C MET A 73 1.06 7.10 -22.35
N PRO A 74 -0.13 7.67 -22.08
CA PRO A 74 -0.87 8.41 -23.11
C PRO A 74 -0.16 9.74 -23.38
N MET A 75 0.68 9.76 -24.40
CA MET A 75 1.35 10.96 -24.87
C MET A 75 0.88 11.26 -26.29
N MET A 76 0.22 12.39 -26.50
CA MET A 76 -0.31 12.86 -27.80
C MET A 76 -1.18 11.84 -28.55
N GLY A 77 -2.02 11.10 -27.82
CA GLY A 77 -2.94 10.10 -28.42
C GLY A 77 -2.30 8.76 -28.77
N MET A 78 -1.01 8.58 -28.53
CA MET A 78 -0.31 7.30 -28.72
C MET A 78 0.09 6.69 -27.39
N HIS A 79 -0.07 5.38 -27.24
CA HIS A 79 0.40 4.63 -26.08
C HIS A 79 1.86 4.22 -26.31
N MET A 80 2.81 5.04 -25.87
CA MET A 80 4.23 4.74 -25.98
C MET A 80 4.76 4.10 -24.68
N GLY A 81 5.48 2.98 -24.82
CA GLY A 81 6.25 2.39 -23.72
C GLY A 81 7.52 3.20 -23.49
N LEU A 82 7.86 3.45 -22.22
CA LEU A 82 9.15 4.07 -21.87
C LEU A 82 10.25 2.99 -21.87
N PRO A 83 11.29 3.13 -22.72
CA PRO A 83 12.46 2.27 -22.62
C PRO A 83 13.17 2.44 -21.27
N ASN A 84 13.70 1.34 -20.71
CA ASN A 84 14.38 1.36 -19.41
C ASN A 84 15.56 2.35 -19.35
N ILE A 85 16.21 2.60 -20.48
CA ILE A 85 17.33 3.55 -20.56
C ILE A 85 16.88 5.00 -20.29
N VAL A 86 15.64 5.35 -20.63
CA VAL A 86 15.09 6.68 -20.35
C VAL A 86 14.80 6.87 -18.86
N GLY A 87 14.40 5.79 -18.17
CA GLY A 87 14.21 5.78 -16.72
C GLY A 87 15.51 5.96 -15.91
N ALA A 88 16.67 5.69 -16.53
CA ALA A 88 17.97 5.88 -15.90
C ALA A 88 18.44 7.36 -15.91
N ILE A 89 17.75 8.26 -16.62
CA ILE A 89 18.10 9.69 -16.68
C ILE A 89 17.60 10.36 -15.39
N PRO A 90 18.47 11.05 -14.63
CA PRO A 90 18.08 11.76 -13.41
C PRO A 90 16.91 12.73 -13.65
N GLY A 91 15.86 12.63 -12.83
CA GLY A 91 14.68 13.50 -12.89
C GLY A 91 13.53 13.00 -13.77
N VAL A 92 13.72 11.99 -14.59
CA VAL A 92 12.64 11.40 -15.40
C VAL A 92 11.60 10.71 -14.52
N ASP A 93 12.03 10.00 -13.49
CA ASP A 93 11.17 9.37 -12.48
C ASP A 93 10.27 10.40 -11.77
N ALA A 94 10.82 11.55 -11.38
CA ALA A 94 10.07 12.64 -10.78
C ALA A 94 9.04 13.24 -11.77
N ALA A 95 9.45 13.48 -13.02
CA ALA A 95 8.55 13.99 -14.06
C ALA A 95 7.42 13.00 -14.37
N CYS A 96 7.73 11.71 -14.48
CA CYS A 96 6.75 10.64 -14.67
C CYS A 96 5.78 10.54 -13.48
N SER A 97 6.28 10.69 -12.26
CA SER A 97 5.47 10.66 -11.04
C SER A 97 4.48 11.84 -10.99
N VAL A 98 4.93 13.05 -11.32
CA VAL A 98 4.05 14.23 -11.40
C VAL A 98 2.98 14.03 -12.48
N MET A 99 3.37 13.52 -13.65
CA MET A 99 2.42 13.27 -14.74
C MET A 99 1.39 12.20 -14.33
N MET A 100 1.81 11.11 -13.70
CA MET A 100 0.91 10.06 -13.23
C MET A 100 -0.06 10.59 -12.17
N LYS A 101 0.42 11.34 -11.16
CA LYS A 101 -0.44 12.00 -10.16
C LYS A 101 -1.47 12.91 -10.80
N ASN A 102 -1.09 13.66 -11.85
CA ASN A 102 -2.02 14.52 -12.59
C ASN A 102 -3.08 13.71 -13.36
N ILE A 103 -2.70 12.57 -13.96
CA ILE A 103 -3.66 11.68 -14.65
C ILE A 103 -4.65 11.09 -13.65
N ILE A 104 -4.17 10.60 -12.52
CA ILE A 104 -4.98 10.06 -11.41
C ILE A 104 -6.00 11.11 -10.97
N LYS A 105 -5.55 12.34 -10.70
CA LYS A 105 -6.42 13.44 -10.29
C LYS A 105 -7.45 13.82 -11.38
N LYS A 106 -7.03 13.90 -12.65
CA LYS A 106 -7.95 14.19 -13.77
C LYS A 106 -9.03 13.13 -13.97
N LYS A 107 -8.72 11.88 -13.67
CA LYS A 107 -9.64 10.75 -13.80
C LYS A 107 -10.53 10.56 -12.56
N GLY A 108 -10.38 11.40 -11.53
CA GLY A 108 -11.15 11.29 -10.30
C GLY A 108 -10.83 10.05 -9.46
N VAL A 109 -9.64 9.48 -9.65
CA VAL A 109 -9.17 8.37 -8.82
C VAL A 109 -8.69 8.94 -7.49
N ALA A 110 -9.10 8.32 -6.38
CA ALA A 110 -8.70 8.69 -5.02
C ALA A 110 -7.16 8.67 -4.87
N SER A 111 -6.60 9.57 -4.09
CA SER A 111 -5.17 9.55 -3.76
C SER A 111 -4.85 8.36 -2.83
N ILE A 112 -3.58 8.04 -2.67
CA ILE A 112 -3.17 7.01 -1.69
C ILE A 112 -3.51 7.45 -0.27
N GLU A 113 -3.39 8.72 0.01
CA GLU A 113 -3.79 9.33 1.28
C GLU A 113 -5.27 9.11 1.56
N ASP A 114 -6.15 9.40 0.58
CA ASP A 114 -7.60 9.19 0.71
C ASP A 114 -7.95 7.71 0.89
N LEU A 115 -7.31 6.81 0.12
CA LEU A 115 -7.52 5.37 0.24
C LEU A 115 -7.05 4.82 1.59
N ARG A 116 -5.97 5.36 2.13
CA ARG A 116 -5.45 5.01 3.45
C ARG A 116 -6.40 5.45 4.56
N GLU A 117 -6.91 6.67 4.47
CA GLU A 117 -7.92 7.19 5.40
C GLU A 117 -9.20 6.36 5.34
N ALA A 118 -9.71 6.09 4.14
CA ALA A 118 -10.87 5.23 3.93
C ALA A 118 -10.67 3.81 4.49
N ALA A 119 -9.46 3.26 4.38
CA ALA A 119 -9.15 1.96 4.97
C ALA A 119 -9.21 2.00 6.50
N LEU A 120 -8.66 3.05 7.14
CA LEU A 120 -8.75 3.23 8.60
C LEU A 120 -10.19 3.43 9.07
N GLU A 121 -10.96 4.27 8.37
CA GLU A 121 -12.39 4.49 8.66
C GLU A 121 -13.26 3.23 8.50
N SER A 122 -12.79 2.29 7.66
CA SER A 122 -13.44 0.99 7.43
C SER A 122 -12.95 -0.12 8.36
N ASP A 123 -12.29 0.21 9.46
CA ASP A 123 -11.72 -0.74 10.44
C ASP A 123 -10.68 -1.72 9.85
N VAL A 124 -10.03 -1.36 8.75
CA VAL A 124 -8.89 -2.15 8.22
C VAL A 124 -7.73 -2.06 9.20
N LYS A 125 -7.32 -3.20 9.73
CA LYS A 125 -6.17 -3.28 10.64
C LYS A 125 -4.87 -3.15 9.87
N MET A 126 -4.01 -2.24 10.30
CA MET A 126 -2.70 -2.02 9.72
C MET A 126 -1.62 -2.37 10.73
N ILE A 127 -0.69 -3.23 10.35
CA ILE A 127 0.43 -3.65 11.19
C ILE A 127 1.72 -3.13 10.56
N ALA A 128 2.46 -2.32 11.31
CA ALA A 128 3.80 -1.87 10.96
C ALA A 128 4.84 -2.88 11.45
N CYS A 129 5.68 -3.38 10.55
CA CYS A 129 6.73 -4.34 10.87
C CYS A 129 7.82 -3.70 11.72
N GLN A 130 7.90 -4.08 13.00
CA GLN A 130 8.89 -3.53 13.94
C GLN A 130 10.32 -3.75 13.47
N MET A 131 10.66 -4.94 12.98
CA MET A 131 12.00 -5.22 12.45
C MET A 131 12.38 -4.25 11.31
N THR A 132 11.42 -3.89 10.45
CA THR A 132 11.66 -2.95 9.36
C THR A 132 11.81 -1.52 9.88
N MET A 133 11.06 -1.14 10.91
CA MET A 133 11.23 0.15 11.58
C MET A 133 12.64 0.29 12.15
N ASP A 134 13.10 -0.73 12.87
CA ASP A 134 14.44 -0.75 13.46
C ASP A 134 15.54 -0.71 12.37
N LEU A 135 15.33 -1.45 11.27
CA LEU A 135 16.29 -1.51 10.14
C LEU A 135 16.43 -0.17 9.40
N PHE A 136 15.34 0.55 9.21
CA PHE A 136 15.31 1.82 8.49
C PHE A 136 15.24 3.04 9.41
N GLU A 137 15.40 2.83 10.72
CA GLU A 137 15.40 3.88 11.74
C GLU A 137 14.12 4.75 11.76
N TYR A 138 12.97 4.18 11.35
CA TYR A 138 11.68 4.86 11.44
C TYR A 138 11.17 4.85 12.89
N LYS A 139 10.63 5.99 13.30
CA LYS A 139 10.00 6.13 14.60
C LYS A 139 8.48 6.08 14.48
N LEU A 140 7.82 5.63 15.54
CA LEU A 140 6.36 5.60 15.59
C LEU A 140 5.74 6.99 15.41
N GLU A 141 6.41 8.03 15.92
CA GLU A 141 6.00 9.43 15.78
C GLU A 141 5.96 9.93 14.31
N ASP A 142 6.67 9.27 13.39
CA ASP A 142 6.69 9.59 11.96
C ASP A 142 5.49 8.99 11.22
N MET A 143 4.81 8.02 11.83
CA MET A 143 3.69 7.28 11.23
C MET A 143 2.36 7.96 11.53
N ILE A 144 1.37 7.65 10.69
CA ILE A 144 -0.02 8.00 10.94
C ILE A 144 -0.53 7.32 12.22
N GLU A 145 -1.60 7.84 12.81
CA GLU A 145 -2.31 7.16 13.89
C GLU A 145 -3.09 5.97 13.36
N GLY A 146 -3.22 4.92 14.15
CA GLY A 146 -4.00 3.73 13.84
C GLY A 146 -3.21 2.44 13.62
N PRO A 147 -2.07 2.43 12.90
CA PRO A 147 -1.27 1.22 12.75
C PRO A 147 -0.74 0.68 14.09
N GLU A 148 -0.84 -0.63 14.26
CA GLU A 148 -0.26 -1.36 15.40
C GLU A 148 1.17 -1.80 15.08
N LEU A 149 2.03 -1.84 16.09
CA LEU A 149 3.35 -2.46 15.95
C LEU A 149 3.23 -3.97 16.02
N GLY A 150 3.88 -4.66 15.10
CA GLY A 150 3.88 -6.12 15.13
C GLY A 150 5.02 -6.72 14.32
N GLY A 151 5.27 -7.99 14.57
CA GLY A 151 6.26 -8.77 13.84
C GLY A 151 5.62 -9.81 12.93
N ALA A 152 6.47 -10.60 12.28
CA ALA A 152 6.03 -11.72 11.42
C ALA A 152 5.10 -12.71 12.17
N ALA A 153 5.34 -12.95 13.47
CA ALA A 153 4.51 -13.81 14.28
C ALA A 153 3.08 -13.26 14.42
N THR A 154 2.95 -11.95 14.72
CA THR A 154 1.65 -11.27 14.82
C THR A 154 0.87 -11.36 13.51
N TYR A 155 1.55 -11.18 12.38
CA TYR A 155 0.94 -11.36 11.07
C TYR A 155 0.49 -12.81 10.85
N MET A 156 1.37 -13.79 11.13
CA MET A 156 1.08 -15.21 10.89
C MET A 156 -0.11 -15.73 11.71
N GLU A 157 -0.32 -15.23 12.93
CA GLU A 157 -1.52 -15.57 13.70
C GLU A 157 -2.83 -15.18 12.97
N LYS A 158 -2.82 -14.08 12.23
CA LYS A 158 -3.96 -13.66 11.40
C LYS A 158 -4.02 -14.45 10.10
N ALA A 159 -2.89 -14.59 9.42
CA ALA A 159 -2.81 -15.24 8.11
C ALA A 159 -3.24 -16.72 8.15
N LEU A 160 -2.86 -17.46 9.20
CA LEU A 160 -3.24 -18.87 9.36
C LEU A 160 -4.75 -19.09 9.57
N LYS A 161 -5.48 -18.04 9.97
CA LYS A 161 -6.92 -18.09 10.18
C LYS A 161 -7.70 -17.35 9.07
N SER A 162 -6.99 -16.82 8.07
CA SER A 162 -7.56 -15.99 7.03
C SER A 162 -8.06 -16.83 5.86
N ASP A 163 -9.23 -16.45 5.31
CA ASP A 163 -9.80 -17.07 4.11
C ASP A 163 -9.02 -16.68 2.85
N VAL A 164 -8.43 -15.48 2.83
CA VAL A 164 -7.67 -14.94 1.70
C VAL A 164 -6.36 -14.34 2.19
N ASN A 165 -5.26 -14.77 1.59
CA ASN A 165 -3.94 -14.23 1.87
C ASN A 165 -3.31 -13.69 0.58
N LEU A 166 -2.91 -12.43 0.56
CA LEU A 166 -2.27 -11.78 -0.58
C LEU A 166 -0.87 -11.28 -0.22
N PHE A 167 0.02 -11.37 -1.19
CA PHE A 167 1.38 -10.83 -1.10
C PHE A 167 1.58 -9.85 -2.27
N ILE A 168 1.79 -8.54 -1.97
CA ILE A 168 1.89 -7.44 -2.93
C ILE A 168 3.14 -6.60 -2.69
#